data_036f1fda9e6e14140bde611a697cbfa1
#
_entry.id   036f1fda9e6e14140bde611a697cbfa1
#
_cell.length_a   1.000
_cell.length_b   1.000
_cell.length_c   1.000
_cell.angle_alpha   90.00
_cell.angle_beta   90.00
_cell.angle_gamma   90.00
#
_symmetry.space_group_name_H-M   'P 1'
#
loop_
_entity.id
_entity.type
_entity.pdbx_description
1 polymer ?
#
loop_
_entity_poly.entity_id
_entity_poly.type
_entity_poly.pdbx_seq_one_letter_code
_entity_poly.pdbx_strand_id
1 'polypeptide(L)'
;MAFDQAQASPRRDNSVTLQFGRGGDPQQHGGEGNLTTNQGIIVSDNQNSLKAGTRGPTLLEDFVLREKIFHFDHERIPERIVHARGSGAHGYFEATEDISHLSKAHVFKKGTKTPVFARFSTVVGGAGSVDTPRDVRGFSVKFYTDEGNWDFIGNNMPVFFIQDAIKFPDLIHAVKMEADRGYPQAATAHDTFWDWATLMPESTHMQLWAMSDRGLPRSIRMMEGFGIHTFQLVNESGDAHFVKFHWKPKLGVQSTLWDETTKIQGADNDYHRKDLFEAIESGMYPEWQLGIQVFDKEFAD
;
A
#
# COMPACT_ATOMS: atom_id res chain seq x y z
N MET A 1 -19.24 39.46 -7.41
CA MET A 1 -18.10 39.75 -6.54
C MET A 1 -16.88 39.24 -7.26
N ALA A 2 -16.02 40.17 -7.71
CA ALA A 2 -14.77 39.81 -8.37
C ALA A 2 -13.80 39.32 -7.29
N PHE A 3 -13.27 38.11 -7.44
CA PHE A 3 -12.15 37.65 -6.64
C PHE A 3 -10.91 38.43 -7.09
N ASP A 4 -10.39 39.21 -6.17
CA ASP A 4 -9.15 39.95 -6.34
C ASP A 4 -8.05 38.94 -6.65
N GLN A 5 -7.40 39.07 -7.79
CA GLN A 5 -6.22 38.26 -8.11
C GLN A 5 -5.14 38.62 -7.10
N ALA A 6 -4.90 37.73 -6.16
CA ALA A 6 -3.76 37.83 -5.29
C ALA A 6 -2.52 38.03 -6.16
N GLN A 7 -1.84 39.15 -5.98
CA GLN A 7 -0.59 39.47 -6.67
C GLN A 7 0.37 38.30 -6.44
N ALA A 8 0.65 37.57 -7.49
CA ALA A 8 1.72 36.59 -7.48
C ALA A 8 2.99 37.30 -7.05
N SER A 9 3.64 36.77 -6.03
CA SER A 9 4.96 37.28 -5.60
C SER A 9 5.87 37.31 -6.81
N PRO A 10 6.73 38.35 -6.95
CA PRO A 10 7.59 38.50 -8.13
C PRO A 10 8.37 37.20 -8.32
N ARG A 11 8.22 36.59 -9.49
CA ARG A 11 8.96 35.39 -9.89
C ARG A 11 10.43 35.74 -9.79
N ARG A 12 11.20 35.06 -8.95
CA ARG A 12 12.64 35.13 -8.96
C ARG A 12 13.11 34.57 -10.30
N ASP A 13 13.85 35.36 -11.05
CA ASP A 13 14.52 34.91 -12.26
C ASP A 13 15.56 33.85 -11.86
N ASN A 14 15.13 32.61 -11.86
CA ASN A 14 15.99 31.48 -11.60
C ASN A 14 16.61 31.00 -12.91
N SER A 15 17.51 31.80 -13.47
CA SER A 15 18.42 31.39 -14.54
C SER A 15 19.44 30.33 -14.11
N VAL A 16 19.14 29.63 -13.01
CA VAL A 16 19.94 28.48 -12.56
C VAL A 16 19.71 27.34 -13.53
N THR A 17 20.77 26.91 -14.17
CA THR A 17 20.82 25.72 -14.98
C THR A 17 20.15 24.58 -14.20
N LEU A 18 19.07 24.02 -14.74
CA LEU A 18 18.36 22.91 -14.15
C LEU A 18 19.37 21.80 -13.83
N GLN A 19 19.64 21.59 -12.56
CA GLN A 19 20.46 20.46 -12.11
C GLN A 19 19.51 19.29 -11.94
N PHE A 20 19.64 18.34 -12.84
CA PHE A 20 18.96 17.06 -12.66
C PHE A 20 19.46 16.42 -11.37
N GLY A 21 18.54 15.84 -10.61
CA GLY A 21 18.90 15.03 -9.47
C GLY A 21 19.72 13.80 -9.88
N ARG A 22 20.18 13.04 -8.93
CA ARG A 22 21.07 11.88 -9.17
C ARG A 22 20.50 10.82 -10.11
N GLY A 23 19.23 10.85 -10.42
CA GLY A 23 18.58 9.98 -11.39
C GLY A 23 18.15 10.68 -12.66
N GLY A 24 18.41 11.99 -12.81
CA GLY A 24 17.96 12.77 -13.96
C GLY A 24 16.43 12.81 -14.07
N ASP A 25 15.73 12.79 -12.96
CA ASP A 25 14.27 12.63 -12.93
C ASP A 25 13.57 13.92 -13.41
N PRO A 26 12.85 13.86 -14.55
CA PRO A 26 12.12 15.00 -15.08
C PRO A 26 10.97 15.46 -14.17
N GLN A 27 10.51 14.64 -13.25
CA GLN A 27 9.42 15.00 -12.33
C GLN A 27 9.81 16.10 -11.36
N GLN A 28 11.09 16.31 -11.11
CA GLN A 28 11.58 17.41 -10.29
C GLN A 28 11.30 18.77 -10.91
N HIS A 29 10.95 18.81 -12.17
CA HIS A 29 10.83 20.03 -12.97
C HIS A 29 9.40 20.24 -13.52
N GLY A 30 8.41 19.61 -12.91
CA GLY A 30 7.01 19.66 -13.34
C GLY A 30 6.32 21.03 -13.20
N GLY A 31 7.06 22.10 -12.89
CA GLY A 31 6.53 23.45 -12.74
C GLY A 31 7.57 24.51 -13.06
N GLU A 32 7.15 25.76 -13.11
CA GLU A 32 8.03 26.90 -13.23
C GLU A 32 8.74 27.16 -11.89
N GLY A 33 9.92 26.62 -11.68
CA GLY A 33 10.75 26.84 -10.49
C GLY A 33 11.33 25.54 -9.92
N ASN A 34 12.28 25.70 -9.03
CA ASN A 34 12.92 24.58 -8.35
C ASN A 34 12.12 24.18 -7.11
N LEU A 35 12.04 22.89 -6.83
CA LEU A 35 11.63 22.40 -5.50
C LEU A 35 12.66 22.83 -4.47
N THR A 36 12.19 23.26 -3.31
CA THR A 36 13.06 23.64 -2.18
C THR A 36 12.61 22.99 -0.89
N THR A 37 13.55 22.83 0.03
CA THR A 37 13.24 22.54 1.44
C THR A 37 12.48 23.72 2.07
N ASN A 38 11.95 23.54 3.28
CA ASN A 38 11.31 24.61 4.04
C ASN A 38 12.25 25.80 4.33
N GLN A 39 13.58 25.58 4.28
CA GLN A 39 14.60 26.60 4.46
C GLN A 39 15.01 27.24 3.13
N GLY A 40 14.41 26.87 2.01
CA GLY A 40 14.70 27.44 0.70
C GLY A 40 15.91 26.85 -0.02
N ILE A 41 16.44 25.71 0.44
CA ILE A 41 17.53 25.00 -0.22
C ILE A 41 16.96 24.21 -1.39
N ILE A 42 17.57 24.33 -2.56
CA ILE A 42 17.14 23.61 -3.77
C ILE A 42 17.29 22.09 -3.55
N VAL A 43 16.21 21.35 -3.79
CA VAL A 43 16.20 19.90 -3.77
C VAL A 43 16.77 19.37 -5.07
N SER A 44 17.88 18.64 -4.99
CA SER A 44 18.55 18.07 -6.16
C SER A 44 17.96 16.74 -6.61
N ASP A 45 17.35 16.00 -5.70
CA ASP A 45 16.76 14.68 -5.94
C ASP A 45 15.60 14.44 -4.96
N ASN A 46 14.36 14.33 -5.47
CA ASN A 46 13.20 14.00 -4.68
C ASN A 46 12.65 12.60 -4.97
N GLN A 47 13.41 11.77 -5.68
CA GLN A 47 13.03 10.43 -6.09
C GLN A 47 13.85 9.32 -5.43
N ASN A 48 14.96 9.65 -4.83
CA ASN A 48 15.81 8.70 -4.13
C ASN A 48 16.13 9.19 -2.73
N SER A 49 15.80 8.38 -1.72
CA SER A 49 16.15 8.65 -0.34
C SER A 49 17.61 8.31 -0.04
N LEU A 50 18.16 8.93 1.01
CA LEU A 50 19.47 8.57 1.54
C LEU A 50 19.43 7.19 2.16
N LYS A 51 20.39 6.34 1.83
CA LYS A 51 20.51 4.97 2.32
C LYS A 51 21.91 4.71 2.87
N ALA A 52 21.98 3.82 3.86
CA ALA A 52 23.25 3.30 4.38
C ALA A 52 23.82 2.24 3.42
N GLY A 53 24.34 2.69 2.25
CA GLY A 53 24.80 1.81 1.19
C GLY A 53 23.69 1.46 0.20
N THR A 54 24.05 0.80 -0.90
CA THR A 54 23.16 0.54 -2.06
C THR A 54 21.91 -0.25 -1.69
N ARG A 55 22.02 -1.21 -0.78
CA ARG A 55 20.91 -2.05 -0.28
C ARG A 55 20.60 -1.78 1.19
N GLY A 56 21.14 -0.71 1.76
CA GLY A 56 20.99 -0.39 3.17
C GLY A 56 19.64 0.28 3.47
N PRO A 57 19.31 0.42 4.75
CA PRO A 57 18.10 1.10 5.18
C PRO A 57 18.11 2.59 4.80
N THR A 58 16.93 3.13 4.59
CA THR A 58 16.72 4.58 4.46
C THR A 58 17.04 5.27 5.77
N LEU A 59 17.72 6.40 5.71
CA LEU A 59 18.16 7.16 6.87
C LEU A 59 17.16 8.25 7.23
N LEU A 60 16.86 8.40 8.51
CA LEU A 60 16.00 9.49 9.01
C LEU A 60 16.68 10.88 8.94
N GLU A 61 17.97 10.93 8.70
CA GLU A 61 18.72 12.15 8.44
C GLU A 61 18.38 12.77 7.09
N ASP A 62 17.71 12.03 6.20
CA ASP A 62 17.23 12.57 4.93
C ASP A 62 16.15 13.64 5.17
N PHE A 63 16.57 14.88 5.05
CA PHE A 63 15.70 16.05 5.25
C PHE A 63 14.59 16.13 4.19
N VAL A 64 14.93 15.81 2.95
CA VAL A 64 13.97 15.86 1.83
C VAL A 64 12.89 14.81 2.02
N LEU A 65 13.26 13.58 2.38
CA LEU A 65 12.31 12.51 2.69
C LEU A 65 11.38 12.92 3.83
N ARG A 66 11.94 13.43 4.95
CA ARG A 66 11.14 13.81 6.11
C ARG A 66 10.15 14.93 5.81
N GLU A 67 10.59 16.00 5.14
CA GLU A 67 9.73 17.11 4.78
C GLU A 67 8.64 16.67 3.79
N LYS A 68 8.98 15.86 2.79
CA LYS A 68 8.03 15.32 1.81
C LYS A 68 6.94 14.48 2.49
N ILE A 69 7.32 13.55 3.37
CA ILE A 69 6.38 12.71 4.11
C ILE A 69 5.53 13.54 5.08
N PHE A 70 6.17 14.45 5.83
CA PHE A 70 5.47 15.27 6.82
C PHE A 70 4.42 16.18 6.16
N HIS A 71 4.76 16.85 5.07
CA HIS A 71 3.81 17.66 4.30
C HIS A 71 2.65 16.82 3.79
N PHE A 72 2.95 15.68 3.19
CA PHE A 72 1.99 14.72 2.66
C PHE A 72 1.01 14.22 3.73
N ASP A 73 1.48 13.88 4.92
CA ASP A 73 0.65 13.39 6.02
C ASP A 73 -0.38 14.44 6.52
N HIS A 74 -0.12 15.72 6.30
CA HIS A 74 -0.96 16.82 6.80
C HIS A 74 -1.84 17.48 5.72
N GLU A 75 -1.90 16.92 4.52
CA GLU A 75 -2.71 17.48 3.43
C GLU A 75 -4.22 17.27 3.63
N ARG A 76 -4.60 16.34 4.49
CA ARG A 76 -6.00 15.94 4.62
C ARG A 76 -6.46 15.98 6.08
N ILE A 77 -7.80 16.06 6.27
CA ILE A 77 -8.42 15.83 7.57
C ILE A 77 -7.99 14.46 8.09
N PRO A 78 -7.69 14.32 9.40
CA PRO A 78 -7.15 13.08 9.94
C PRO A 78 -8.02 11.85 9.67
N GLU A 79 -7.65 11.11 8.66
CA GLU A 79 -8.03 9.74 8.37
C GLU A 79 -6.75 9.03 7.91
N ARG A 80 -6.77 7.73 7.67
CA ARG A 80 -5.61 7.07 7.05
C ARG A 80 -5.38 7.69 5.68
N ILE A 81 -4.13 8.03 5.38
CA ILE A 81 -3.78 8.63 4.08
C ILE A 81 -4.11 7.68 2.92
N VAL A 82 -3.98 6.39 3.14
CA VAL A 82 -4.49 5.29 2.33
C VAL A 82 -5.17 4.28 3.24
N HIS A 83 -6.00 3.39 2.71
CA HIS A 83 -6.73 2.39 3.47
C HIS A 83 -7.75 2.98 4.48
N ALA A 84 -8.24 4.20 4.26
CA ALA A 84 -9.19 4.83 5.16
C ALA A 84 -10.52 4.05 5.24
N ARG A 85 -11.03 3.61 4.08
CA ARG A 85 -12.22 2.77 4.03
C ARG A 85 -11.85 1.31 4.23
N GLY A 86 -12.33 0.73 5.32
CA GLY A 86 -12.06 -0.66 5.64
C GLY A 86 -13.00 -1.22 6.68
N SER A 87 -12.97 -2.53 6.83
CA SER A 87 -13.67 -3.30 7.85
C SER A 87 -12.76 -4.37 8.42
N GLY A 88 -13.06 -4.84 9.61
CA GLY A 88 -12.24 -5.83 10.28
C GLY A 88 -13.07 -6.89 10.98
N ALA A 89 -12.40 -7.97 11.35
CA ALA A 89 -13.00 -9.07 12.10
C ALA A 89 -12.00 -9.66 13.08
N HIS A 90 -12.50 -10.06 14.24
CA HIS A 90 -11.77 -10.88 15.18
C HIS A 90 -11.79 -12.35 14.72
N GLY A 91 -10.71 -13.06 15.01
CA GLY A 91 -10.61 -14.48 14.69
C GLY A 91 -9.43 -15.12 15.42
N TYR A 92 -9.00 -16.26 14.91
CA TYR A 92 -7.79 -16.91 15.41
C TYR A 92 -6.98 -17.49 14.24
N PHE A 93 -5.70 -17.58 14.46
CA PHE A 93 -4.76 -18.33 13.62
C PHE A 93 -4.40 -19.62 14.36
N GLU A 94 -4.35 -20.73 13.64
CA GLU A 94 -3.90 -22.01 14.16
C GLU A 94 -2.77 -22.55 13.26
N ALA A 95 -1.61 -22.77 13.84
CA ALA A 95 -0.49 -23.40 13.13
C ALA A 95 -0.78 -24.89 12.94
N THR A 96 -1.02 -25.30 11.69
CA THR A 96 -1.39 -26.70 11.35
C THR A 96 -0.19 -27.59 11.12
N GLU A 97 0.95 -26.99 10.76
CA GLU A 97 2.21 -27.68 10.48
C GLU A 97 3.32 -27.23 11.44
N ASP A 98 4.30 -28.10 11.65
CA ASP A 98 5.52 -27.73 12.40
C ASP A 98 6.53 -27.11 11.45
N ILE A 99 6.84 -25.83 11.66
CA ILE A 99 7.90 -25.10 10.96
C ILE A 99 9.03 -24.66 11.88
N SER A 100 9.27 -25.39 12.98
CA SER A 100 10.35 -25.09 13.92
C SER A 100 11.75 -25.07 13.28
N HIS A 101 11.92 -25.79 12.17
CA HIS A 101 13.14 -25.71 11.38
C HIS A 101 13.36 -24.36 10.69
N LEU A 102 12.31 -23.55 10.50
CA LEU A 102 12.38 -22.21 9.91
C LEU A 102 12.29 -21.10 10.95
N SER A 103 11.48 -21.28 11.99
CA SER A 103 11.19 -20.24 12.97
C SER A 103 11.09 -20.77 14.38
N LYS A 104 11.69 -20.04 15.33
CA LYS A 104 11.55 -20.29 16.77
C LYS A 104 10.28 -19.66 17.37
N ALA A 105 9.59 -18.80 16.65
CA ALA A 105 8.43 -18.07 17.15
C ALA A 105 7.30 -19.02 17.56
N HIS A 106 6.78 -18.85 18.77
CA HIS A 106 5.75 -19.74 19.34
C HIS A 106 4.47 -19.77 18.51
N VAL A 107 4.11 -18.67 17.88
CA VAL A 107 2.94 -18.58 17.00
C VAL A 107 2.92 -19.62 15.87
N PHE A 108 4.10 -20.10 15.46
CA PHE A 108 4.25 -21.10 14.40
C PHE A 108 4.45 -22.53 14.91
N LYS A 109 4.39 -22.77 16.20
CA LYS A 109 4.40 -24.13 16.75
C LYS A 109 3.09 -24.83 16.46
N LYS A 110 3.16 -26.04 15.93
CA LYS A 110 1.97 -26.83 15.56
C LYS A 110 0.95 -26.93 16.71
N GLY A 111 -0.31 -26.62 16.39
CA GLY A 111 -1.43 -26.64 17.34
C GLY A 111 -1.56 -25.36 18.17
N THR A 112 -0.65 -24.40 18.04
CA THR A 112 -0.80 -23.10 18.70
C THR A 112 -1.95 -22.32 18.09
N LYS A 113 -2.89 -21.91 18.95
CA LYS A 113 -3.99 -21.00 18.58
C LYS A 113 -3.69 -19.59 19.08
N THR A 114 -3.61 -18.66 18.16
CA THR A 114 -3.31 -17.26 18.46
C THR A 114 -4.50 -16.39 18.06
N PRO A 115 -5.05 -15.58 18.99
CA PRO A 115 -6.06 -14.60 18.63
C PRO A 115 -5.54 -13.63 17.58
N VAL A 116 -6.37 -13.27 16.61
CA VAL A 116 -6.01 -12.31 15.57
C VAL A 116 -7.11 -11.28 15.37
N PHE A 117 -6.72 -10.13 14.83
CA PHE A 117 -7.62 -9.16 14.25
C PHE A 117 -7.22 -8.92 12.81
N ALA A 118 -8.09 -9.26 11.87
CA ALA A 118 -7.89 -9.01 10.46
C ALA A 118 -8.58 -7.71 10.04
N ARG A 119 -7.92 -6.90 9.20
CA ARG A 119 -8.52 -5.72 8.60
C ARG A 119 -8.34 -5.75 7.09
N PHE A 120 -9.43 -5.52 6.39
CA PHE A 120 -9.50 -5.42 4.94
C PHE A 120 -9.91 -3.99 4.55
N SER A 121 -9.33 -3.46 3.49
CA SER A 121 -9.58 -2.08 3.10
C SER A 121 -9.40 -1.88 1.60
N THR A 122 -10.06 -0.88 1.04
CA THR A 122 -9.61 -0.27 -0.20
C THR A 122 -8.32 0.52 0.07
N VAL A 123 -7.62 0.96 -0.96
CA VAL A 123 -6.39 1.75 -0.80
C VAL A 123 -6.68 3.23 -1.02
N VAL A 124 -7.29 3.56 -2.14
CA VAL A 124 -7.34 4.94 -2.65
C VAL A 124 -8.50 5.74 -2.11
N GLY A 125 -9.67 5.13 -1.95
CA GLY A 125 -10.86 5.83 -1.49
C GLY A 125 -10.77 6.33 -0.06
N GLY A 126 -11.34 7.51 0.23
CA GLY A 126 -11.53 8.01 1.59
C GLY A 126 -12.52 7.16 2.40
N ALA A 127 -12.66 7.44 3.69
CA ALA A 127 -13.53 6.67 4.59
C ALA A 127 -14.99 6.60 4.11
N GLY A 128 -15.48 7.66 3.49
CA GLY A 128 -16.84 7.76 2.93
C GLY A 128 -17.00 7.30 1.48
N SER A 129 -15.96 6.73 0.87
CA SER A 129 -16.03 6.17 -0.49
C SER A 129 -16.81 4.85 -0.52
N VAL A 130 -16.81 4.16 -1.65
CA VAL A 130 -17.54 2.90 -1.85
C VAL A 130 -16.59 1.69 -1.81
N ASP A 131 -17.12 0.48 -1.60
CA ASP A 131 -16.30 -0.72 -1.40
C ASP A 131 -15.76 -1.34 -2.70
N THR A 132 -16.48 -1.19 -3.80
CA THR A 132 -16.28 -2.02 -5.01
C THR A 132 -15.44 -1.42 -6.14
N PRO A 133 -14.93 -0.17 -6.12
CA PRO A 133 -14.15 0.34 -7.23
C PRO A 133 -12.90 -0.50 -7.47
N ARG A 134 -12.40 -0.46 -8.71
CA ARG A 134 -11.11 -1.04 -9.05
C ARG A 134 -10.03 -0.40 -8.19
N ASP A 135 -9.41 -1.21 -7.37
CA ASP A 135 -8.36 -0.78 -6.44
C ASP A 135 -7.58 -1.99 -5.92
N VAL A 136 -6.41 -1.77 -5.39
CA VAL A 136 -5.72 -2.71 -4.52
C VAL A 136 -6.53 -2.86 -3.23
N ARG A 137 -6.52 -4.05 -2.63
CA ARG A 137 -7.13 -4.25 -1.31
C ARG A 137 -6.05 -4.52 -0.28
N GLY A 138 -6.11 -3.76 0.81
CA GLY A 138 -5.31 -4.04 2.00
C GLY A 138 -5.77 -5.33 2.66
N PHE A 139 -4.81 -6.10 3.13
CA PHE A 139 -5.00 -7.34 3.86
C PHE A 139 -4.01 -7.34 5.03
N SER A 140 -4.47 -6.98 6.22
CA SER A 140 -3.62 -6.92 7.40
C SER A 140 -4.15 -7.82 8.50
N VAL A 141 -3.24 -8.49 9.22
CA VAL A 141 -3.57 -9.37 10.33
C VAL A 141 -2.66 -9.04 11.50
N LYS A 142 -3.24 -8.65 12.61
CA LYS A 142 -2.54 -8.50 13.89
C LYS A 142 -2.67 -9.81 14.67
N PHE A 143 -1.53 -10.38 15.07
CA PHE A 143 -1.44 -11.56 15.91
C PHE A 143 -1.13 -11.12 17.35
N TYR A 144 -1.95 -11.54 18.28
CA TYR A 144 -1.76 -11.31 19.71
C TYR A 144 -1.05 -12.51 20.31
N THR A 145 0.26 -12.58 20.12
CA THR A 145 1.06 -13.71 20.59
C THR A 145 1.48 -13.52 22.04
N ASP A 146 1.87 -14.60 22.70
CA ASP A 146 2.42 -14.58 24.05
C ASP A 146 3.85 -13.99 24.11
N GLU A 147 4.51 -13.85 22.95
CA GLU A 147 5.82 -13.21 22.82
C GLU A 147 5.70 -11.72 22.42
N GLY A 148 4.49 -11.17 22.33
CA GLY A 148 4.18 -9.82 21.91
C GLY A 148 3.30 -9.79 20.65
N ASN A 149 2.93 -8.60 20.23
CA ASN A 149 2.12 -8.43 19.02
C ASN A 149 3.00 -8.53 17.78
N TRP A 150 2.52 -9.30 16.80
CA TRP A 150 3.11 -9.36 15.48
C TRP A 150 2.07 -8.93 14.43
N ASP A 151 2.45 -8.03 13.56
CA ASP A 151 1.57 -7.50 12.52
C ASP A 151 2.03 -7.98 11.14
N PHE A 152 1.13 -8.66 10.45
CA PHE A 152 1.25 -8.93 9.03
C PHE A 152 0.56 -7.82 8.24
N ILE A 153 1.32 -7.08 7.45
CA ILE A 153 0.78 -6.00 6.60
C ILE A 153 0.97 -6.42 5.13
N GLY A 154 -0.13 -6.49 4.41
CA GLY A 154 -0.11 -6.95 3.03
C GLY A 154 -1.26 -6.41 2.19
N ASN A 155 -1.29 -6.87 0.95
CA ASN A 155 -2.31 -6.56 -0.05
C ASN A 155 -2.79 -7.82 -0.76
N ASN A 156 -3.86 -7.70 -1.54
CA ASN A 156 -4.38 -8.78 -2.38
C ASN A 156 -3.60 -9.00 -3.69
N MET A 157 -2.46 -8.36 -3.85
CA MET A 157 -1.57 -8.48 -5.01
C MET A 157 -0.13 -8.72 -4.54
N PRO A 158 0.67 -9.52 -5.29
CA PRO A 158 1.96 -10.03 -4.80
C PRO A 158 3.14 -9.07 -4.96
N VAL A 159 2.95 -7.95 -5.62
CA VAL A 159 3.97 -6.93 -5.91
C VAL A 159 3.47 -5.55 -5.48
N PHE A 160 4.34 -4.53 -5.56
CA PHE A 160 3.98 -3.15 -5.25
C PHE A 160 4.44 -2.21 -6.35
N PHE A 161 3.90 -0.99 -6.37
CA PHE A 161 4.18 -0.01 -7.43
C PHE A 161 5.62 0.51 -7.42
N ILE A 162 6.20 0.64 -6.23
CA ILE A 162 7.49 1.29 -6.00
C ILE A 162 8.35 0.48 -5.02
N GLN A 163 9.66 0.75 -5.04
CA GLN A 163 10.62 0.16 -4.12
C GLN A 163 11.17 1.17 -3.11
N ASP A 164 11.37 2.43 -3.51
CA ASP A 164 11.85 3.48 -2.63
C ASP A 164 10.68 4.29 -2.04
N ALA A 165 10.67 4.40 -0.71
CA ALA A 165 9.61 5.07 0.05
C ALA A 165 9.45 6.55 -0.30
N ILE A 166 10.47 7.23 -0.82
CA ILE A 166 10.38 8.64 -1.24
C ILE A 166 9.37 8.84 -2.38
N LYS A 167 9.09 7.78 -3.15
CA LYS A 167 8.14 7.78 -4.27
C LYS A 167 6.69 7.55 -3.84
N PHE A 168 6.46 7.19 -2.59
CA PHE A 168 5.11 6.88 -2.10
C PHE A 168 4.17 8.09 -2.14
N PRO A 169 4.56 9.29 -1.67
CA PRO A 169 3.70 10.46 -1.80
C PRO A 169 3.30 10.76 -3.25
N ASP A 170 4.19 10.60 -4.21
CA ASP A 170 3.90 10.85 -5.63
C ASP A 170 2.86 9.86 -6.17
N LEU A 171 2.99 8.59 -5.83
CA LEU A 171 1.97 7.58 -6.14
C LEU A 171 0.60 7.99 -5.56
N ILE A 172 0.57 8.41 -4.32
CA ILE A 172 -0.69 8.72 -3.66
C ILE A 172 -1.31 10.02 -4.20
N HIS A 173 -0.51 11.04 -4.50
CA HIS A 173 -0.99 12.23 -5.20
C HIS A 173 -1.59 11.89 -6.58
N ALA A 174 -1.00 10.93 -7.27
CA ALA A 174 -1.50 10.49 -8.58
C ALA A 174 -2.85 9.76 -8.54
N VAL A 175 -3.22 9.15 -7.42
CA VAL A 175 -4.44 8.32 -7.31
C VAL A 175 -5.51 8.89 -6.38
N LYS A 176 -5.15 9.82 -5.49
CA LYS A 176 -6.10 10.48 -4.59
C LYS A 176 -6.84 11.62 -5.28
N MET A 177 -7.95 12.05 -4.69
CA MET A 177 -8.63 13.26 -5.09
C MET A 177 -7.68 14.47 -5.00
N GLU A 178 -7.82 15.40 -5.93
CA GLU A 178 -7.04 16.63 -5.93
C GLU A 178 -7.24 17.42 -4.63
N ALA A 179 -6.16 17.94 -4.07
CA ALA A 179 -6.17 18.60 -2.77
C ALA A 179 -6.99 19.89 -2.76
N ASP A 180 -7.05 20.61 -3.89
CA ASP A 180 -7.73 21.89 -4.04
C ASP A 180 -9.26 21.76 -4.21
N ARG A 181 -9.73 20.61 -4.72
CA ARG A 181 -11.13 20.47 -5.16
C ARG A 181 -11.84 19.21 -4.65
N GLY A 182 -11.11 18.23 -4.11
CA GLY A 182 -11.67 17.01 -3.52
C GLY A 182 -12.30 16.03 -4.51
N TYR A 183 -11.99 16.15 -5.80
CA TYR A 183 -12.38 15.19 -6.84
C TYR A 183 -11.26 15.02 -7.88
N PRO A 184 -11.28 13.96 -8.69
CA PRO A 184 -12.12 12.76 -8.66
C PRO A 184 -11.93 11.99 -7.33
N GLN A 185 -12.96 11.25 -6.89
CA GLN A 185 -12.95 10.61 -5.55
C GLN A 185 -11.82 9.60 -5.36
N ALA A 186 -11.45 8.89 -6.34
CA ALA A 186 -10.34 7.94 -6.32
C ALA A 186 -10.16 7.40 -7.71
N ALA A 187 -9.03 6.82 -7.94
CA ALA A 187 -8.83 5.90 -8.98
C ALA A 187 -8.09 6.34 -10.20
N THR A 188 -7.76 5.38 -10.87
CA THR A 188 -7.33 5.16 -12.23
C THR A 188 -8.09 5.98 -13.31
N ALA A 189 -9.05 6.81 -12.91
CA ALA A 189 -9.72 7.77 -13.77
C ALA A 189 -9.01 9.12 -13.86
N HIS A 190 -7.94 9.31 -13.09
CA HIS A 190 -7.16 10.54 -13.11
C HIS A 190 -6.18 10.59 -14.28
N ASP A 191 -6.09 11.74 -14.93
CA ASP A 191 -5.00 12.04 -15.87
C ASP A 191 -3.65 11.94 -15.15
N THR A 192 -3.55 12.50 -13.94
CA THR A 192 -2.37 12.46 -13.07
C THR A 192 -1.88 11.04 -12.82
N PHE A 193 -2.78 10.06 -12.67
CA PHE A 193 -2.39 8.65 -12.55
C PHE A 193 -1.69 8.14 -13.80
N TRP A 194 -2.22 8.45 -14.98
CA TRP A 194 -1.63 8.00 -16.24
C TRP A 194 -0.33 8.70 -16.56
N ASP A 195 -0.20 9.99 -16.22
CA ASP A 195 1.06 10.71 -16.30
C ASP A 195 2.11 10.07 -15.40
N TRP A 196 1.76 9.84 -14.14
CA TRP A 196 2.63 9.14 -13.20
C TRP A 196 3.02 7.75 -13.69
N ALA A 197 2.06 6.99 -14.22
CA ALA A 197 2.28 5.64 -14.75
C ALA A 197 3.32 5.61 -15.87
N THR A 198 3.28 6.59 -16.77
CA THR A 198 4.24 6.69 -17.88
C THR A 198 5.61 7.17 -17.43
N LEU A 199 5.68 8.00 -16.41
CA LEU A 199 6.92 8.52 -15.84
C LEU A 199 7.60 7.55 -14.86
N MET A 200 6.87 6.53 -14.40
CA MET A 200 7.34 5.57 -13.40
C MET A 200 7.27 4.13 -13.94
N PRO A 201 8.12 3.75 -14.91
CA PRO A 201 8.04 2.45 -15.56
C PRO A 201 8.26 1.25 -14.63
N GLU A 202 8.94 1.44 -13.49
CA GLU A 202 9.10 0.38 -12.48
C GLU A 202 7.77 -0.10 -11.91
N SER A 203 6.72 0.71 -11.99
CA SER A 203 5.39 0.38 -11.50
C SER A 203 4.57 -0.51 -12.44
N THR A 204 5.04 -0.74 -13.67
CA THR A 204 4.25 -1.41 -14.73
C THR A 204 3.72 -2.77 -14.30
N HIS A 205 4.52 -3.58 -13.61
CA HIS A 205 4.08 -4.90 -13.14
C HIS A 205 2.86 -4.78 -12.21
N MET A 206 2.93 -3.88 -11.25
CA MET A 206 1.80 -3.67 -10.32
C MET A 206 0.59 -3.03 -11.02
N GLN A 207 0.80 -2.15 -12.00
CA GLN A 207 -0.30 -1.59 -12.79
C GLN A 207 -1.08 -2.67 -13.53
N LEU A 208 -0.38 -3.64 -14.13
CA LEU A 208 -1.02 -4.79 -14.78
C LEU A 208 -1.84 -5.61 -13.79
N TRP A 209 -1.34 -5.82 -12.57
CA TRP A 209 -2.12 -6.46 -11.50
C TRP A 209 -3.35 -5.65 -11.12
N ALA A 210 -3.23 -4.35 -10.93
CA ALA A 210 -4.33 -3.47 -10.56
C ALA A 210 -5.42 -3.41 -11.65
N MET A 211 -5.03 -3.51 -12.92
CA MET A 211 -5.96 -3.53 -14.06
C MET A 211 -6.54 -4.93 -14.32
N SER A 212 -6.01 -5.96 -13.71
CA SER A 212 -6.54 -7.31 -13.80
C SER A 212 -7.82 -7.50 -12.96
N ASP A 213 -8.39 -8.69 -13.04
CA ASP A 213 -9.55 -9.09 -12.23
C ASP A 213 -9.28 -9.04 -10.71
N ARG A 214 -8.01 -9.07 -10.30
CA ARG A 214 -7.63 -8.93 -8.88
C ARG A 214 -8.00 -7.57 -8.29
N GLY A 215 -8.12 -6.53 -9.12
CA GLY A 215 -8.60 -5.22 -8.70
C GLY A 215 -10.11 -5.16 -8.43
N LEU A 216 -10.87 -6.20 -8.75
CA LEU A 216 -12.32 -6.27 -8.65
C LEU A 216 -12.78 -7.54 -7.89
N PRO A 217 -12.37 -7.75 -6.64
CA PRO A 217 -12.76 -8.94 -5.89
C PRO A 217 -14.28 -9.01 -5.72
N ARG A 218 -14.84 -10.21 -5.88
CA ARG A 218 -16.28 -10.45 -5.67
C ARG A 218 -16.69 -10.26 -4.22
N SER A 219 -15.81 -10.65 -3.31
CA SER A 219 -15.99 -10.52 -1.85
C SER A 219 -14.62 -10.40 -1.18
N ILE A 220 -14.58 -9.75 -0.04
CA ILE A 220 -13.42 -9.78 0.86
C ILE A 220 -13.02 -11.22 1.21
N ARG A 221 -13.99 -12.10 1.35
CA ARG A 221 -13.80 -13.51 1.72
C ARG A 221 -13.17 -14.36 0.60
N MET A 222 -13.08 -13.81 -0.60
CA MET A 222 -12.63 -14.49 -1.84
C MET A 222 -11.38 -13.85 -2.44
N MET A 223 -10.60 -13.15 -1.65
CA MET A 223 -9.35 -12.55 -2.11
C MET A 223 -8.14 -13.15 -1.40
N GLU A 224 -7.03 -13.22 -2.09
CA GLU A 224 -5.73 -13.59 -1.53
C GLU A 224 -5.13 -12.45 -0.73
N GLY A 225 -4.15 -12.77 0.13
CA GLY A 225 -3.32 -11.79 0.82
C GLY A 225 -1.86 -12.13 0.66
N PHE A 226 -1.02 -11.12 0.40
CA PHE A 226 0.41 -11.26 0.19
C PHE A 226 1.17 -10.32 1.10
N GLY A 227 2.24 -10.82 1.72
CA GLY A 227 3.13 -10.00 2.52
C GLY A 227 4.00 -9.05 1.70
N ILE A 228 4.05 -9.21 0.39
CA ILE A 228 4.80 -8.44 -0.62
C ILE A 228 6.30 -8.49 -0.36
N HIS A 229 6.74 -8.04 0.82
CA HIS A 229 8.15 -8.05 1.23
C HIS A 229 8.68 -9.47 1.44
N THR A 230 10.00 -9.57 1.40
CA THR A 230 10.73 -10.72 1.89
C THR A 230 10.95 -10.57 3.38
N PHE A 231 10.55 -11.57 4.14
CA PHE A 231 10.75 -11.64 5.58
C PHE A 231 11.87 -12.61 5.89
N GLN A 232 12.46 -12.46 7.05
CA GLN A 232 13.47 -13.39 7.56
C GLN A 232 12.93 -14.08 8.79
N LEU A 233 12.85 -15.41 8.76
CA LEU A 233 12.57 -16.24 9.92
C LEU A 233 13.88 -16.78 10.46
N VAL A 234 13.96 -16.91 11.80
CA VAL A 234 15.14 -17.44 12.49
C VAL A 234 14.70 -18.59 13.37
N ASN A 235 15.36 -19.73 13.25
CA ASN A 235 15.10 -20.92 14.06
C ASN A 235 15.85 -20.88 15.40
N GLU A 236 15.67 -21.91 16.23
CA GLU A 236 16.35 -22.03 17.55
C GLU A 236 17.89 -22.13 17.44
N SER A 237 18.40 -22.67 16.33
CA SER A 237 19.86 -22.75 16.09
C SER A 237 20.44 -21.40 15.62
N GLY A 238 19.62 -20.41 15.35
CA GLY A 238 20.03 -19.11 14.81
C GLY A 238 20.14 -19.07 13.29
N ASP A 239 19.73 -20.14 12.59
CA ASP A 239 19.73 -20.17 11.13
C ASP A 239 18.60 -19.28 10.60
N ALA A 240 18.94 -18.47 9.61
CA ALA A 240 18.03 -17.51 8.99
C ALA A 240 17.55 -18.00 7.64
N HIS A 241 16.23 -17.91 7.42
CA HIS A 241 15.56 -18.32 6.19
C HIS A 241 14.75 -17.16 5.63
N PHE A 242 14.88 -16.90 4.35
CA PHE A 242 14.04 -15.91 3.68
C PHE A 242 12.72 -16.55 3.29
N VAL A 243 11.63 -15.78 3.52
CA VAL A 243 10.29 -16.26 3.26
C VAL A 243 9.40 -15.17 2.68
N LYS A 244 8.42 -15.61 1.90
CA LYS A 244 7.24 -14.81 1.53
C LYS A 244 6.00 -15.49 2.06
N PHE A 245 5.07 -14.69 2.56
CA PHE A 245 3.79 -15.15 3.08
C PHE A 245 2.68 -14.96 2.06
N HIS A 246 1.78 -15.95 1.99
CA HIS A 246 0.65 -15.95 1.09
C HIS A 246 -0.60 -16.53 1.77
N TRP A 247 -1.63 -15.71 1.91
CA TRP A 247 -2.94 -16.12 2.39
C TRP A 247 -3.83 -16.55 1.23
N LYS A 248 -4.26 -17.80 1.23
CA LYS A 248 -5.17 -18.37 0.21
C LYS A 248 -6.56 -18.56 0.80
N PRO A 249 -7.60 -17.92 0.22
CA PRO A 249 -8.97 -18.08 0.72
C PRO A 249 -9.47 -19.50 0.44
N LYS A 250 -10.08 -20.15 1.44
CA LYS A 250 -10.69 -21.48 1.25
C LYS A 250 -11.88 -21.47 0.31
N LEU A 251 -12.57 -20.34 0.18
CA LEU A 251 -13.66 -20.14 -0.79
C LEU A 251 -13.18 -20.03 -2.23
N GLY A 252 -11.86 -19.97 -2.45
CA GLY A 252 -11.28 -19.71 -3.76
C GLY A 252 -11.29 -18.21 -4.12
N VAL A 253 -10.58 -17.87 -5.17
CA VAL A 253 -10.48 -16.49 -5.66
C VAL A 253 -11.55 -16.26 -6.71
N GLN A 254 -12.37 -15.24 -6.51
CA GLN A 254 -13.39 -14.83 -7.47
C GLN A 254 -13.40 -13.31 -7.63
N SER A 255 -13.73 -12.88 -8.84
CA SER A 255 -13.81 -11.48 -9.21
C SER A 255 -15.16 -11.15 -9.84
N THR A 256 -15.51 -9.90 -9.85
CA THR A 256 -16.63 -9.36 -10.61
C THR A 256 -16.16 -8.87 -11.98
N LEU A 257 -17.07 -8.73 -12.92
CA LEU A 257 -16.82 -8.01 -14.16
C LEU A 257 -16.98 -6.51 -13.93
N TRP A 258 -16.41 -5.71 -14.80
CA TRP A 258 -16.48 -4.25 -14.68
C TRP A 258 -17.92 -3.71 -14.66
N ASP A 259 -18.77 -4.17 -15.56
CA ASP A 259 -20.17 -3.75 -15.62
C ASP A 259 -20.99 -4.23 -14.42
N GLU A 260 -20.70 -5.42 -13.92
CA GLU A 260 -21.30 -5.96 -12.68
C GLU A 260 -20.91 -5.08 -11.49
N THR A 261 -19.61 -4.80 -11.34
CA THR A 261 -19.10 -3.92 -10.28
C THR A 261 -19.76 -2.55 -10.29
N THR A 262 -19.91 -1.94 -11.47
CA THR A 262 -20.53 -0.62 -11.61
C THR A 262 -21.99 -0.63 -11.16
N LYS A 263 -22.73 -1.69 -11.49
CA LYS A 263 -24.13 -1.87 -11.06
C LYS A 263 -24.24 -2.08 -9.55
N ILE A 264 -23.40 -2.93 -8.99
CA ILE A 264 -23.35 -3.18 -7.54
C ILE A 264 -23.05 -1.88 -6.81
N GLN A 265 -22.02 -1.15 -7.24
CA GLN A 265 -21.61 0.11 -6.64
C GLN A 265 -22.74 1.16 -6.63
N GLY A 266 -23.52 1.22 -7.69
CA GLY A 266 -24.66 2.13 -7.77
C GLY A 266 -25.84 1.72 -6.89
N ALA A 267 -25.96 0.43 -6.57
CA ALA A 267 -27.05 -0.10 -5.76
C ALA A 267 -26.71 -0.20 -4.26
N ASP A 268 -25.45 -0.54 -3.92
CA ASP A 268 -25.00 -0.76 -2.55
C ASP A 268 -23.52 -0.34 -2.39
N ASN A 269 -23.30 0.79 -1.78
CA ASN A 269 -21.96 1.33 -1.53
C ASN A 269 -21.15 0.48 -0.52
N ASP A 270 -21.83 -0.27 0.32
CA ASP A 270 -21.26 -1.02 1.44
C ASP A 270 -21.21 -2.54 1.17
N TYR A 271 -21.29 -2.92 -0.08
CA TYR A 271 -21.46 -4.31 -0.53
C TYR A 271 -20.45 -5.29 0.10
N HIS A 272 -19.17 -5.00 0.08
CA HIS A 272 -18.15 -5.90 0.60
C HIS A 272 -18.16 -5.98 2.13
N ARG A 273 -18.32 -4.85 2.83
CA ARG A 273 -18.36 -4.86 4.30
C ARG A 273 -19.62 -5.53 4.81
N LYS A 274 -20.74 -5.32 4.13
CA LYS A 274 -22.01 -5.97 4.43
C LYS A 274 -21.91 -7.50 4.24
N ASP A 275 -21.36 -7.97 3.11
CA ASP A 275 -21.12 -9.39 2.85
C ASP A 275 -20.28 -10.04 3.95
N LEU A 276 -19.19 -9.39 4.39
CA LEU A 276 -18.36 -9.90 5.47
C LEU A 276 -19.13 -9.95 6.81
N PHE A 277 -19.85 -8.88 7.14
CA PHE A 277 -20.61 -8.80 8.38
C PHE A 277 -21.71 -9.87 8.44
N GLU A 278 -22.53 -9.96 7.40
CA GLU A 278 -23.64 -10.93 7.33
C GLU A 278 -23.15 -12.39 7.33
N ALA A 279 -22.00 -12.66 6.67
CA ALA A 279 -21.38 -13.98 6.71
C ALA A 279 -20.96 -14.38 8.13
N ILE A 280 -20.35 -13.46 8.87
CA ILE A 280 -19.92 -13.71 10.25
C ILE A 280 -21.15 -13.91 11.15
N GLU A 281 -22.16 -13.05 11.07
CA GLU A 281 -23.38 -13.14 11.87
C GLU A 281 -24.15 -14.46 11.61
N SER A 282 -24.10 -14.96 10.39
CA SER A 282 -24.74 -16.24 10.03
C SER A 282 -23.87 -17.47 10.33
N GLY A 283 -22.67 -17.30 10.90
CA GLY A 283 -21.75 -18.39 11.20
C GLY A 283 -20.97 -18.95 10.00
N MET A 284 -21.07 -18.30 8.83
CA MET A 284 -20.30 -18.64 7.63
C MET A 284 -18.92 -17.95 7.64
N TYR A 285 -18.11 -18.31 8.61
CA TYR A 285 -16.82 -17.65 8.82
C TYR A 285 -15.88 -17.83 7.64
N PRO A 286 -15.27 -16.73 7.14
CA PRO A 286 -14.25 -16.84 6.12
C PRO A 286 -12.96 -17.43 6.69
N GLU A 287 -12.31 -18.27 5.89
CA GLU A 287 -11.05 -18.90 6.27
C GLU A 287 -10.01 -18.79 5.17
N TRP A 288 -8.76 -18.60 5.61
CA TRP A 288 -7.59 -18.59 4.73
C TRP A 288 -6.54 -19.58 5.22
N GLN A 289 -5.83 -20.17 4.28
CA GLN A 289 -4.64 -20.95 4.56
C GLN A 289 -3.42 -20.03 4.38
N LEU A 290 -2.58 -19.91 5.41
CA LEU A 290 -1.29 -19.21 5.32
C LEU A 290 -0.25 -20.16 4.74
N GLY A 291 0.25 -19.85 3.56
CA GLY A 291 1.40 -20.52 2.94
C GLY A 291 2.67 -19.71 3.14
N ILE A 292 3.79 -20.40 3.16
CA ILE A 292 5.14 -19.83 3.24
C ILE A 292 5.94 -20.33 2.05
N GLN A 293 6.48 -19.43 1.26
CA GLN A 293 7.48 -19.73 0.24
C GLN A 293 8.86 -19.48 0.86
N VAL A 294 9.69 -20.50 0.89
CA VAL A 294 11.05 -20.43 1.46
C VAL A 294 12.07 -20.38 0.33
N PHE A 295 13.08 -19.57 0.48
CA PHE A 295 14.21 -19.47 -0.44
C PHE A 295 15.49 -19.07 0.30
N ASP A 296 16.64 -19.36 -0.28
CA ASP A 296 17.95 -19.08 0.27
C ASP A 296 18.51 -17.70 -0.15
N LYS A 297 19.69 -17.38 0.38
CA LYS A 297 20.38 -16.13 0.03
C LYS A 297 20.81 -16.05 -1.42
N GLU A 298 21.19 -17.17 -2.01
CA GLU A 298 21.68 -17.23 -3.38
C GLU A 298 20.58 -16.86 -4.38
N PHE A 299 19.34 -17.21 -4.05
CA PHE A 299 18.18 -16.80 -4.85
C PHE A 299 17.84 -15.31 -4.66
N ALA A 300 18.17 -14.71 -3.52
CA ALA A 300 17.85 -13.32 -3.18
C ALA A 300 18.85 -12.31 -3.76
N ASP A 301 20.05 -12.75 -4.12
CA ASP A 301 21.13 -11.94 -4.72
C ASP A 301 21.07 -11.96 -6.23
#